data_66c78be878d6569341a462028e651534
#
_entry.id   66c78be878d6569341a462028e651534
#
_cell.length_a   1.000
_cell.length_b   1.000
_cell.length_c   1.000
_cell.angle_alpha   90.00
_cell.angle_beta   90.00
_cell.angle_gamma   90.00
#
_symmetry.space_group_name_H-M   'P 1'
#
loop_
_entity.id
_entity.type
_entity.pdbx_description
1 polymer ?
#
loop_
_entity_poly.entity_id
_entity_poly.type
_entity_poly.pdbx_seq_one_letter_code
_entity_poly.pdbx_strand_id
1 'polypeptide(L)'
;MDTLQFHQIDSPIGRLGLVVTPKGLAKVLFECDDIDAERDRADRPAEVPLAAQQLTEYFAGHRTSFTLPLDFRFASGFRTEVLRELARVPFGATTTYKQLAGQVGNPNAVRAVGGACAHNPLPIVVPCHRVLRADGGLGGYRGGTDAKRYLLDKEGIDV
;
A
#
# COMPACT_ATOMS: atom_id res chain seq x y z
N MET A 1 11.59 -12.15 -19.97
CA MET A 1 11.91 -11.25 -18.86
C MET A 1 10.89 -10.14 -18.77
N ASP A 2 10.32 -9.95 -17.59
CA ASP A 2 9.33 -8.90 -17.39
C ASP A 2 10.01 -7.53 -17.34
N THR A 3 9.50 -6.60 -18.13
CA THR A 3 9.95 -5.21 -18.12
C THR A 3 9.32 -4.48 -16.94
N LEU A 4 10.13 -3.77 -16.15
CA LEU A 4 9.64 -2.87 -15.11
C LEU A 4 9.48 -1.48 -15.72
N GLN A 5 8.32 -0.87 -15.47
CA GLN A 5 8.04 0.51 -15.89
C GLN A 5 7.82 1.37 -14.66
N PHE A 6 8.36 2.58 -14.65
CA PHE A 6 8.26 3.52 -13.55
C PHE A 6 7.44 4.74 -13.94
N HIS A 7 6.53 5.14 -13.07
CA HIS A 7 5.78 6.39 -13.22
C HIS A 7 5.72 7.10 -11.88
N GLN A 8 5.81 8.42 -11.89
CA GLN A 8 5.78 9.23 -10.68
C GLN A 8 4.53 10.11 -10.69
N ILE A 9 3.90 10.22 -9.54
CA ILE A 9 2.78 11.15 -9.33
C ILE A 9 3.07 12.02 -8.10
N ASP A 10 2.48 13.21 -8.08
CA ASP A 10 2.44 14.02 -6.88
C ASP A 10 1.18 13.69 -6.09
N SER A 11 1.25 13.81 -4.77
CA SER A 11 0.11 13.57 -3.89
C SER A 11 0.18 14.46 -2.67
N PRO A 12 -0.92 14.56 -1.89
CA PRO A 12 -0.90 15.31 -0.63
C PRO A 12 0.07 14.77 0.43
N ILE A 13 0.55 13.55 0.26
CA ILE A 13 1.52 12.94 1.18
C ILE A 13 2.93 12.86 0.57
N GLY A 14 3.19 13.62 -0.50
CA GLY A 14 4.48 13.69 -1.18
C GLY A 14 4.48 12.96 -2.51
N ARG A 15 5.65 12.91 -3.15
CA ARG A 15 5.82 12.14 -4.39
C ARG A 15 5.58 10.66 -4.14
N LEU A 16 4.93 10.01 -5.08
CA LEU A 16 4.79 8.56 -5.09
C LEU A 16 5.41 8.00 -6.36
N GLY A 17 6.24 6.98 -6.21
CA GLY A 17 6.78 6.23 -7.32
C GLY A 17 5.98 4.97 -7.53
N LEU A 18 5.66 4.66 -8.78
CA LEU A 18 4.89 3.47 -9.15
C LEU A 18 5.73 2.59 -10.05
N VAL A 19 5.91 1.33 -9.66
CA VAL A 19 6.56 0.32 -10.48
C VAL A 19 5.51 -0.63 -11.02
N VAL A 20 5.42 -0.71 -12.34
CA VAL A 20 4.39 -1.50 -13.03
C VAL A 20 5.07 -2.56 -13.89
N THR A 21 4.48 -3.75 -13.92
CA THR A 21 4.92 -4.87 -14.73
C THR A 21 3.79 -5.28 -15.67
N PRO A 22 4.02 -6.21 -16.63
CA PRO A 22 2.93 -6.74 -17.45
C PRO A 22 1.81 -7.40 -16.65
N LYS A 23 2.07 -7.81 -15.40
CA LYS A 23 1.07 -8.42 -14.51
C LYS A 23 0.29 -7.41 -13.67
N GLY A 24 0.78 -6.17 -13.56
CA GLY A 24 0.10 -5.14 -12.80
C GLY A 24 1.03 -4.26 -11.99
N LEU A 25 0.46 -3.57 -11.03
CA LEU A 25 1.21 -2.72 -10.10
C LEU A 25 2.00 -3.60 -9.14
N ALA A 26 3.31 -3.36 -9.04
CA ALA A 26 4.22 -4.16 -8.23
C ALA A 26 4.78 -3.42 -7.02
N LYS A 27 4.95 -2.09 -7.12
CA LYS A 27 5.43 -1.26 -6.00
C LYS A 27 4.78 0.11 -6.01
N VAL A 28 4.55 0.63 -4.80
CA VAL A 28 4.30 2.05 -4.54
C VAL A 28 5.39 2.52 -3.58
N LEU A 29 6.12 3.55 -3.98
CA LEU A 29 7.24 4.10 -3.21
C LEU A 29 6.84 5.46 -2.63
N PHE A 30 7.25 5.70 -1.37
CA PHE A 30 7.09 7.00 -0.70
C PHE A 30 8.33 7.86 -0.92
N GLU A 31 8.25 9.15 -0.56
CA GLU A 31 9.38 10.08 -0.61
C GLU A 31 10.60 9.55 0.15
N CYS A 32 10.39 8.83 1.27
CA CYS A 32 11.47 8.28 2.07
C CYS A 32 12.12 7.04 1.44
N ASP A 33 11.51 6.45 0.42
CA ASP A 33 12.11 5.37 -0.35
C ASP A 33 13.02 5.96 -1.42
N ASP A 34 13.93 5.17 -1.97
CA ASP A 34 14.83 5.64 -3.01
C ASP A 34 14.13 5.59 -4.38
N ILE A 35 13.27 6.60 -4.61
CA ILE A 35 12.50 6.73 -5.85
C ILE A 35 13.43 6.82 -7.06
N ASP A 36 14.52 7.58 -6.93
CA ASP A 36 15.43 7.82 -8.06
C ASP A 36 16.14 6.53 -8.50
N ALA A 37 16.53 5.69 -7.54
CA ALA A 37 17.14 4.39 -7.87
C ALA A 37 16.16 3.46 -8.60
N GLU A 38 14.92 3.43 -8.19
CA GLU A 38 13.89 2.62 -8.86
C GLU A 38 13.59 3.16 -10.26
N ARG A 39 13.52 4.49 -10.41
CA ARG A 39 13.32 5.12 -11.71
C ARG A 39 14.44 4.75 -12.69
N ASP A 40 15.68 4.73 -12.19
CA ASP A 40 16.85 4.45 -13.03
C ASP A 40 16.93 2.99 -13.48
N ARG A 41 16.24 2.09 -12.78
CA ARG A 41 16.18 0.65 -13.12
C ARG A 41 15.03 0.29 -14.04
N ALA A 42 14.17 1.22 -14.38
CA ALA A 42 12.92 0.94 -15.08
C ALA A 42 12.76 1.81 -16.31
N ASP A 43 11.96 1.32 -17.25
CA ASP A 43 11.56 2.09 -18.42
C ASP A 43 10.38 2.99 -18.07
N ARG A 44 10.16 4.02 -18.89
CA ARG A 44 8.97 4.86 -18.76
C ARG A 44 7.82 4.22 -19.53
N PRO A 45 6.59 4.19 -18.98
CA PRO A 45 5.45 3.69 -19.72
C PRO A 45 5.09 4.64 -20.86
N ALA A 46 4.58 4.07 -21.97
CA ALA A 46 4.13 4.83 -23.12
C ALA A 46 2.87 5.64 -22.80
N GLU A 47 2.06 5.15 -21.86
CA GLU A 47 0.82 5.79 -21.43
C GLU A 47 0.80 5.90 -19.89
N VAL A 48 -0.04 6.78 -19.37
CA VAL A 48 -0.23 6.90 -17.93
C VAL A 48 -0.82 5.60 -17.39
N PRO A 49 -0.14 4.91 -16.46
CA PRO A 49 -0.64 3.64 -15.93
C PRO A 49 -2.00 3.80 -15.24
N LEU A 50 -2.80 2.74 -15.30
CA LEU A 50 -4.08 2.69 -14.60
C LEU A 50 -3.91 2.97 -13.10
N ALA A 51 -2.83 2.48 -12.51
CA ALA A 51 -2.52 2.74 -11.10
C ALA A 51 -2.37 4.23 -10.79
N ALA A 52 -1.69 4.97 -11.67
CA ALA A 52 -1.53 6.42 -11.51
C ALA A 52 -2.88 7.13 -11.61
N GLN A 53 -3.72 6.73 -12.56
CA GLN A 53 -5.05 7.29 -12.72
C GLN A 53 -5.90 7.05 -11.47
N GLN A 54 -5.93 5.82 -10.97
CA GLN A 54 -6.74 5.46 -9.81
C GLN A 54 -6.25 6.08 -8.50
N LEU A 55 -4.94 6.17 -8.30
CA LEU A 55 -4.39 6.85 -7.13
C LEU A 55 -4.71 8.35 -7.16
N THR A 56 -4.61 8.99 -8.31
CA THR A 56 -5.01 10.38 -8.48
C THR A 56 -6.50 10.58 -8.16
N GLU A 57 -7.36 9.69 -8.65
CA GLU A 57 -8.79 9.71 -8.34
C GLU A 57 -9.06 9.50 -6.84
N TYR A 58 -8.31 8.59 -6.20
CA TYR A 58 -8.42 8.35 -4.77
C TYR A 58 -8.10 9.62 -3.96
N PHE A 59 -6.98 10.27 -4.27
CA PHE A 59 -6.59 11.49 -3.57
C PHE A 59 -7.52 12.67 -3.86
N ALA A 60 -8.17 12.68 -5.02
CA ALA A 60 -9.17 13.70 -5.38
C ALA A 60 -10.54 13.44 -4.73
N GLY A 61 -10.72 12.32 -4.04
CA GLY A 61 -12.00 11.96 -3.41
C GLY A 61 -13.00 11.33 -4.37
N HIS A 62 -12.58 10.91 -5.55
CA HIS A 62 -13.45 10.36 -6.59
C HIS A 62 -13.47 8.83 -6.61
N ARG A 63 -12.71 8.19 -5.73
CA ARG A 63 -12.57 6.73 -5.72
C ARG A 63 -12.35 6.24 -4.30
N THR A 64 -13.01 5.15 -3.93
CA THR A 64 -12.88 4.51 -2.60
C THR A 64 -12.29 3.10 -2.68
N SER A 65 -12.16 2.54 -3.87
CA SER A 65 -11.57 1.22 -4.05
C SER A 65 -10.72 1.20 -5.32
N PHE A 66 -9.80 0.25 -5.37
CA PHE A 66 -8.93 0.09 -6.53
C PHE A 66 -9.34 -1.16 -7.32
N THR A 67 -9.45 -1.00 -8.65
CA THR A 67 -9.84 -2.06 -9.57
C THR A 67 -8.75 -2.26 -10.61
N LEU A 68 -7.55 -2.61 -10.14
CA LEU A 68 -6.38 -2.78 -10.98
C LEU A 68 -5.67 -4.09 -10.63
N PRO A 69 -5.00 -4.71 -11.61
CA PRO A 69 -4.23 -5.91 -11.32
C PRO A 69 -3.01 -5.57 -10.47
N LEU A 70 -2.68 -6.48 -9.55
CA LEU A 70 -1.52 -6.36 -8.65
C LEU A 70 -0.54 -7.47 -8.94
N ASP A 71 0.74 -7.14 -8.88
CA ASP A 71 1.83 -8.09 -9.01
C ASP A 71 2.55 -8.18 -7.66
N PHE A 72 2.37 -9.30 -6.97
CA PHE A 72 2.95 -9.51 -5.63
C PHE A 72 4.38 -10.06 -5.65
N ARG A 73 5.12 -9.87 -6.75
CA ARG A 73 6.49 -10.44 -6.89
C ARG A 73 7.48 -9.99 -5.80
N PHE A 74 7.24 -8.83 -5.20
CA PHE A 74 8.10 -8.30 -4.14
C PHE A 74 7.66 -8.68 -2.73
N ALA A 75 6.68 -9.55 -2.62
CA ALA A 75 6.28 -10.19 -1.38
C ALA A 75 6.32 -11.70 -1.57
N SER A 76 6.47 -12.46 -0.49
CA SER A 76 6.51 -13.91 -0.58
C SER A 76 6.03 -14.58 0.70
N GLY A 77 5.56 -15.83 0.58
CA GLY A 77 5.17 -16.65 1.71
C GLY A 77 4.08 -16.02 2.56
N PHE A 78 4.30 -16.00 3.86
CA PHE A 78 3.34 -15.48 4.84
C PHE A 78 3.00 -14.01 4.60
N ARG A 79 3.96 -13.19 4.18
CA ARG A 79 3.71 -11.78 3.88
C ARG A 79 2.67 -11.62 2.78
N THR A 80 2.74 -12.44 1.73
CA THR A 80 1.74 -12.39 0.65
C THR A 80 0.35 -12.75 1.17
N GLU A 81 0.25 -13.76 2.04
CA GLU A 81 -1.02 -14.13 2.66
C GLU A 81 -1.62 -12.99 3.47
N VAL A 82 -0.80 -12.33 4.29
CA VAL A 82 -1.22 -11.17 5.08
C VAL A 82 -1.71 -10.04 4.19
N LEU A 83 -0.96 -9.73 3.13
CA LEU A 83 -1.31 -8.63 2.23
C LEU A 83 -2.60 -8.90 1.46
N ARG A 84 -2.84 -10.14 1.05
CA ARG A 84 -4.09 -10.52 0.40
C ARG A 84 -5.29 -10.37 1.32
N GLU A 85 -5.15 -10.75 2.57
CA GLU A 85 -6.22 -10.57 3.56
C GLU A 85 -6.44 -9.08 3.87
N LEU A 86 -5.35 -8.32 4.01
CA LEU A 86 -5.38 -6.89 4.24
C LEU A 86 -6.08 -6.14 3.10
N ALA A 87 -5.88 -6.58 1.86
CA ALA A 87 -6.51 -5.97 0.70
C ALA A 87 -8.05 -6.01 0.75
N ARG A 88 -8.63 -6.84 1.61
CA ARG A 88 -10.08 -6.97 1.77
C ARG A 88 -10.68 -5.95 2.75
N VAL A 89 -9.84 -5.23 3.50
CA VAL A 89 -10.32 -4.19 4.44
C VAL A 89 -10.81 -3.00 3.62
N PRO A 90 -12.11 -2.67 3.70
CA PRO A 90 -12.67 -1.63 2.84
C PRO A 90 -12.34 -0.21 3.32
N PHE A 91 -12.54 0.74 2.41
CA PHE A 91 -12.50 2.16 2.71
C PHE A 91 -13.46 2.48 3.86
N GLY A 92 -13.00 3.27 4.82
CA GLY A 92 -13.80 3.66 5.98
C GLY A 92 -13.81 2.65 7.12
N ALA A 93 -13.10 1.53 6.98
CA ALA A 93 -12.96 0.52 8.02
C ALA A 93 -11.50 0.37 8.46
N THR A 94 -11.30 -0.13 9.67
CA THR A 94 -9.98 -0.45 10.19
C THR A 94 -9.94 -1.88 10.70
N THR A 95 -8.74 -2.40 10.84
CA THR A 95 -8.48 -3.67 11.52
C THR A 95 -7.33 -3.45 12.51
N THR A 96 -6.98 -4.48 13.25
CA THR A 96 -5.80 -4.46 14.11
C THR A 96 -4.82 -5.54 13.68
N TYR A 97 -3.57 -5.40 14.08
CA TYR A 97 -2.56 -6.44 13.83
C TYR A 97 -3.01 -7.79 14.40
N LYS A 98 -3.65 -7.76 15.56
CA LYS A 98 -4.17 -8.96 16.22
C LYS A 98 -5.31 -9.61 15.45
N GLN A 99 -6.27 -8.81 14.99
CA GLN A 99 -7.39 -9.30 14.18
C GLN A 99 -6.90 -9.89 12.87
N LEU A 100 -5.96 -9.21 12.22
CA LEU A 100 -5.41 -9.66 10.95
C LEU A 100 -4.65 -10.99 11.12
N ALA A 101 -3.89 -11.14 12.21
CA ALA A 101 -3.23 -12.41 12.52
C ALA A 101 -4.24 -13.56 12.69
N GLY A 102 -5.35 -13.30 13.37
CA GLY A 102 -6.42 -14.29 13.49
C GLY A 102 -7.04 -14.66 12.15
N GLN A 103 -7.26 -13.67 11.29
CA GLN A 103 -7.87 -13.86 9.97
C GLN A 103 -7.01 -14.70 9.02
N VAL A 104 -5.68 -14.59 9.13
CA VAL A 104 -4.77 -15.44 8.34
C VAL A 104 -4.52 -16.81 8.98
N GLY A 105 -5.25 -17.13 10.05
CA GLY A 105 -5.18 -18.43 10.70
C GLY A 105 -4.00 -18.63 11.63
N ASN A 106 -3.33 -17.56 12.03
CA ASN A 106 -2.16 -17.63 12.91
C ASN A 106 -2.20 -16.52 13.96
N PRO A 107 -3.07 -16.66 15.01
CA PRO A 107 -3.30 -15.60 15.98
C PRO A 107 -2.07 -15.23 16.82
N ASN A 108 -1.05 -16.08 16.85
CA ASN A 108 0.20 -15.80 17.56
C ASN A 108 1.21 -15.04 16.69
N ALA A 109 0.93 -14.81 15.43
CA ALA A 109 1.87 -14.20 14.49
C ALA A 109 1.73 -12.68 14.37
N VAL A 110 1.38 -11.99 15.45
CA VAL A 110 1.14 -10.54 15.44
C VAL A 110 2.39 -9.77 14.98
N ARG A 111 3.58 -10.18 15.42
CA ARG A 111 4.84 -9.55 14.99
C ARG A 111 5.11 -9.75 13.49
N ALA A 112 4.87 -10.97 13.00
CA ALA A 112 5.06 -11.27 11.57
C ALA A 112 4.07 -10.50 10.71
N VAL A 113 2.84 -10.31 11.19
CA VAL A 113 1.84 -9.46 10.55
C VAL A 113 2.32 -8.00 10.52
N GLY A 114 2.84 -7.50 11.63
CA GLY A 114 3.44 -6.17 11.69
C GLY A 114 4.58 -6.00 10.69
N GLY A 115 5.43 -7.01 10.56
CA GLY A 115 6.51 -7.04 9.56
C GLY A 115 5.98 -7.00 8.14
N ALA A 116 4.93 -7.77 7.85
CA ALA A 116 4.30 -7.76 6.53
C ALA A 116 3.76 -6.38 6.18
N CYS A 117 3.12 -5.69 7.13
CA CYS A 117 2.62 -4.34 6.94
C CYS A 117 3.76 -3.33 6.74
N ALA A 118 4.83 -3.43 7.53
CA ALA A 118 5.98 -2.53 7.44
C ALA A 118 6.73 -2.68 6.12
N HIS A 119 6.74 -3.87 5.53
CA HIS A 119 7.42 -4.17 4.27
C HIS A 119 6.44 -4.34 3.10
N ASN A 120 5.23 -3.84 3.24
CA ASN A 120 4.23 -3.87 2.18
C ASN A 120 4.75 -3.12 0.94
N PRO A 121 4.96 -3.81 -0.20
CA PRO A 121 5.42 -3.14 -1.42
C PRO A 121 4.34 -2.32 -2.12
N LEU A 122 3.07 -2.46 -1.70
CA LEU A 122 1.91 -1.86 -2.36
C LEU A 122 1.07 -1.00 -1.39
N PRO A 123 1.70 -0.07 -0.61
CA PRO A 123 0.93 0.73 0.33
C PRO A 123 -0.16 1.53 -0.38
N ILE A 124 -1.17 1.93 0.34
CA ILE A 124 -2.38 2.64 -0.12
C ILE A 124 -3.32 1.69 -0.86
N VAL A 125 -2.86 1.03 -1.91
CA VAL A 125 -3.67 0.06 -2.69
C VAL A 125 -3.94 -1.20 -1.87
N VAL A 126 -2.92 -1.73 -1.20
CA VAL A 126 -3.08 -2.72 -0.13
C VAL A 126 -3.01 -1.93 1.18
N PRO A 127 -4.13 -1.74 1.88
CA PRO A 127 -4.31 -0.61 2.81
C PRO A 127 -3.70 -0.85 4.20
N CYS A 128 -2.38 -0.93 4.30
CA CYS A 128 -1.73 -1.09 5.60
C CYS A 128 -1.92 0.12 6.52
N HIS A 129 -2.33 1.28 5.99
CA HIS A 129 -2.73 2.43 6.81
C HIS A 129 -4.01 2.16 7.63
N ARG A 130 -4.81 1.17 7.26
CA ARG A 130 -6.04 0.77 7.97
C ARG A 130 -5.79 -0.20 9.12
N VAL A 131 -4.53 -0.57 9.38
CA VAL A 131 -4.17 -1.46 10.49
C VAL A 131 -3.73 -0.61 11.68
N LEU A 132 -4.40 -0.78 12.81
CA LEU A 132 -4.14 -0.07 14.05
C LEU A 132 -3.65 -1.02 15.12
N ARG A 133 -3.09 -0.47 16.21
CA ARG A 133 -2.75 -1.25 17.40
C ARG A 133 -4.03 -1.70 18.10
N ALA A 134 -3.93 -2.78 18.87
CA ALA A 134 -5.08 -3.31 19.61
C ALA A 134 -5.64 -2.31 20.64
N ASP A 135 -4.81 -1.38 21.14
CA ASP A 135 -5.23 -0.33 22.08
C ASP A 135 -5.86 0.89 21.36
N GLY A 136 -6.05 0.83 20.04
CA GLY A 136 -6.56 1.93 19.23
C GLY A 136 -5.51 2.93 18.78
N GLY A 137 -4.26 2.75 19.21
CA GLY A 137 -3.15 3.62 18.78
C GLY A 137 -2.84 3.45 17.30
N LEU A 138 -2.21 4.48 16.73
CA LEU A 138 -1.97 4.59 15.29
C LEU A 138 -1.07 3.47 14.75
N GLY A 139 -0.06 3.07 15.52
CA GLY A 139 0.96 2.13 15.05
C GLY A 139 1.93 2.79 14.07
N GLY A 140 2.84 1.98 13.52
CA GLY A 140 3.83 2.45 12.58
C GLY A 140 3.27 2.56 11.15
N TYR A 141 3.99 3.32 10.32
CA TYR A 141 3.70 3.43 8.91
C TYR A 141 4.98 3.88 8.18
N ARG A 142 5.36 3.18 7.10
CA ARG A 142 6.59 3.50 6.38
C ARG A 142 6.56 4.90 5.77
N GLY A 143 5.41 5.35 5.33
CA GLY A 143 5.22 6.71 4.80
C GLY A 143 5.23 7.80 5.87
N GLY A 144 5.30 7.43 7.13
CA GLY A 144 5.29 8.35 8.27
C GLY A 144 3.92 8.47 8.92
N THR A 145 3.92 8.89 10.18
CA THR A 145 2.70 9.04 10.98
C THR A 145 1.75 10.07 10.37
N ASP A 146 2.27 11.17 9.85
CA ASP A 146 1.45 12.22 9.24
C ASP A 146 0.73 11.70 7.99
N ALA A 147 1.41 10.92 7.16
CA ALA A 147 0.80 10.30 6.00
C ALA A 147 -0.31 9.33 6.40
N LYS A 148 -0.07 8.52 7.42
CA LYS A 148 -1.08 7.57 7.93
C LYS A 148 -2.32 8.32 8.43
N ARG A 149 -2.14 9.38 9.22
CA ARG A 149 -3.25 10.23 9.68
C ARG A 149 -4.01 10.85 8.51
N TYR A 150 -3.28 11.37 7.53
CA TYR A 150 -3.91 11.96 6.35
C TYR A 150 -4.82 10.95 5.65
N LEU A 151 -4.33 9.74 5.43
CA LEU A 151 -5.10 8.69 4.75
C LEU A 151 -6.32 8.28 5.56
N LEU A 152 -6.18 8.12 6.88
CA LEU A 152 -7.30 7.77 7.76
C LEU A 152 -8.33 8.88 7.83
N ASP A 153 -7.91 10.14 7.99
CA ASP A 153 -8.80 11.30 7.99
C ASP A 153 -9.59 11.38 6.70
N LYS A 154 -8.91 11.20 5.58
CA LYS A 154 -9.51 11.21 4.25
C LYS A 154 -10.61 10.15 4.14
N GLU A 155 -10.43 9.02 4.80
CA GLU A 155 -11.39 7.92 4.81
C GLU A 155 -12.46 8.05 5.89
N GLY A 156 -12.47 9.17 6.61
CA GLY A 156 -13.47 9.45 7.63
C GLY A 156 -13.21 8.75 8.97
N ILE A 157 -11.98 8.35 9.23
CA ILE A 157 -11.61 7.61 10.44
C ILE A 157 -10.84 8.52 11.38
N ASP A 158 -11.40 8.72 12.57
CA ASP A 158 -10.77 9.46 13.67
C ASP A 158 -9.87 8.54 14.49
N VAL A 159 -8.63 8.95 14.69
CA VAL A 159 -7.66 8.24 15.53
C VAL A 159 -6.85 9.18 16.41
#